data_f734d1aba1ecc30861f1e3e54c6c3498
#
_entry.id   f734d1aba1ecc30861f1e3e54c6c3498
#
_cell.length_a   1.000
_cell.length_b   1.000
_cell.length_c   1.000
_cell.angle_alpha   90.00
_cell.angle_beta   90.00
_cell.angle_gamma   90.00
#
_symmetry.space_group_name_H-M   'P 1'
#
loop_
_entity.id
_entity.type
_entity.pdbx_description
1 polymer ?
#
loop_
_entity_poly.entity_id
_entity_poly.type
_entity_poly.pdbx_seq_one_letter_code
_entity_poly.pdbx_strand_id
1 'polypeptide(L)' 'MNLETIVMLVVSGLLMIYLLYALLYPERF' A
#
# COMPACT_ATOMS: atom_id res chain seq x y z
N MET A 1 -15.51 12.08 7.94
CA MET A 1 -14.34 11.77 7.18
C MET A 1 -14.32 12.56 5.92
N ASN A 2 -13.20 13.16 5.60
CA ASN A 2 -13.11 13.92 4.39
C ASN A 2 -12.54 13.08 3.29
N LEU A 3 -12.69 13.56 2.10
CA LEU A 3 -12.16 12.87 0.95
C LEU A 3 -10.67 12.71 1.08
N GLU A 4 -10.02 13.73 1.62
CA GLU A 4 -8.61 13.68 1.82
C GLU A 4 -8.22 12.51 2.72
N THR A 5 -8.94 12.29 3.79
CA THR A 5 -8.64 11.23 4.72
C THR A 5 -8.81 9.88 4.05
N ILE A 6 -9.85 9.76 3.25
CA ILE A 6 -10.13 8.51 2.56
C ILE A 6 -9.01 8.19 1.58
N VAL A 7 -8.56 9.20 0.85
CA VAL A 7 -7.50 9.00 -0.12
C VAL A 7 -6.22 8.55 0.58
N MET A 8 -5.92 9.18 1.71
CA MET A 8 -4.72 8.82 2.43
C MET A 8 -4.80 7.38 2.95
N LEU A 9 -5.95 6.98 3.42
CA LEU A 9 -6.13 5.63 3.92
C LEU A 9 -5.93 4.61 2.80
N VAL A 10 -6.47 4.91 1.64
CA VAL A 10 -6.36 4.00 0.51
C VAL A 10 -4.90 3.87 0.07
N VAL A 11 -4.21 5.01 -0.02
CA VAL A 11 -2.82 5.00 -0.44
C VAL A 11 -1.96 4.23 0.57
N SER A 12 -2.21 4.46 1.85
CA SER A 12 -1.45 3.77 2.89
C SER A 12 -1.67 2.26 2.79
N GLY A 13 -2.91 1.86 2.60
CA GLY A 13 -3.22 0.44 2.50
C GLY A 13 -2.52 -0.21 1.32
N LEU A 14 -2.52 0.49 0.19
CA LEU A 14 -1.89 -0.03 -1.00
C LEU A 14 -0.39 -0.17 -0.81
N LEU A 15 0.23 0.79 -0.14
CA LEU A 15 1.66 0.74 0.10
C LEU A 15 2.00 -0.43 1.03
N MET A 16 1.16 -0.67 2.01
CA MET A 16 1.40 -1.76 2.93
C MET A 16 1.33 -3.09 2.20
N ILE A 17 0.33 -3.25 1.36
CA ILE A 17 0.17 -4.46 0.59
C ILE A 17 1.37 -4.65 -0.34
N TYR A 18 1.81 -3.55 -0.94
CA TYR A 18 2.94 -3.59 -1.84
C TYR A 18 4.19 -4.09 -1.11
N LEU A 19 4.43 -3.60 0.11
CA LEU A 19 5.58 -4.01 0.88
C LEU A 19 5.50 -5.49 1.24
N LEU A 20 4.32 -5.96 1.62
CA LEU A 20 4.14 -7.35 1.97
C LEU A 20 4.40 -8.23 0.76
N TYR A 21 3.90 -7.78 -0.37
CA TYR A 21 4.06 -8.55 -1.59
C TYR A 21 5.55 -8.65 -1.96
N ALA A 22 6.27 -7.56 -1.77
CA ALA A 22 7.69 -7.53 -2.07
C ALA A 22 8.47 -8.49 -1.18
N LEU A 23 7.97 -8.71 0.03
CA LEU A 23 8.64 -9.62 0.94
C LEU A 23 8.40 -11.05 0.53
N LEU A 24 7.19 -11.35 0.08
CA LEU A 24 6.84 -12.70 -0.29
C LEU A 24 7.46 -13.07 -1.64
N TYR A 25 7.51 -12.12 -2.55
CA TYR A 25 8.04 -12.38 -3.87
C TYR A 25 9.13 -11.38 -4.16
N PRO A 26 10.28 -11.53 -3.60
CA PRO A 26 11.36 -10.56 -3.78
C PRO A 26 12.02 -10.71 -5.12
N GLU A 27 11.36 -11.13 -6.11
CA GLU A 27 11.93 -11.28 -7.31
C GLU A 27 11.95 -10.12 -8.11
N ARG A 28 12.03 -8.93 -7.76
CA ARG A 28 11.98 -7.74 -8.41
C ARG A 28 13.16 -7.63 -9.12
N PHE A 29 13.61 -7.95 -9.81
CA PHE A 29 14.64 -7.85 -10.57
C PHE A 29 15.59 -7.80 -10.38
#